data_c89a3b46f4dd108bf40cbb2b7702e4e7
#
_entry.id   c89a3b46f4dd108bf40cbb2b7702e4e7
#
_cell.length_a   1.000
_cell.length_b   1.000
_cell.length_c   1.000
_cell.angle_alpha   90.00
_cell.angle_beta   90.00
_cell.angle_gamma   90.00
#
_symmetry.space_group_name_H-M   'P 1'
#
loop_
_entity.id
_entity.type
_entity.pdbx_description
1 polymer ?
#
loop_
_entity_poly.entity_id
_entity_poly.type
_entity_poly.pdbx_seq_one_letter_code
_entity_poly.pdbx_strand_id
1 'polypeptide(L)'
;MSTPSLPLADLVRQVRQSREYHRLTDAIPYTRFVGIGVENLAGEMLCRMRYAPHLIGNSILPALHGGTLGALLESSAIFELLLKTDTERVPKVISTTVDFLRSGKAQDTFARAFITRQGRRVANVRVEAWQDDRTRPIASSHALFLLSEP
;
A
#
# COMPACT_ATOMS: atom_id res chain seq x y z
N MET A 1 -18.37 -13.83 -20.58
CA MET A 1 -18.83 -12.42 -20.49
C MET A 1 -18.22 -11.79 -19.27
N SER A 2 -17.34 -10.82 -19.45
CA SER A 2 -16.78 -10.07 -18.33
C SER A 2 -17.88 -9.19 -17.75
N THR A 3 -18.21 -9.38 -16.49
CA THR A 3 -19.04 -8.44 -15.75
C THR A 3 -18.39 -7.07 -15.87
N PRO A 4 -19.10 -6.00 -16.27
CA PRO A 4 -18.51 -4.68 -16.34
C PRO A 4 -17.97 -4.33 -14.96
N SER A 5 -16.64 -4.10 -14.87
CA SER A 5 -16.01 -3.66 -13.64
C SER A 5 -16.61 -2.31 -13.26
N LEU A 6 -17.06 -2.20 -12.01
CA LEU A 6 -17.50 -0.90 -11.48
C LEU A 6 -16.42 0.15 -11.73
N PRO A 7 -16.79 1.39 -12.10
CA PRO A 7 -15.84 2.49 -12.10
C PRO A 7 -15.15 2.60 -10.74
N LEU A 8 -13.84 2.82 -10.75
CA LEU A 8 -13.05 2.81 -9.50
C LEU A 8 -13.59 3.77 -8.44
N ALA A 9 -14.07 4.94 -8.85
CA ALA A 9 -14.68 5.92 -7.94
C ALA A 9 -15.88 5.35 -7.18
N ASP A 10 -16.74 4.58 -7.87
CA ASP A 10 -17.90 3.92 -7.27
C ASP A 10 -17.45 2.81 -6.30
N LEU A 11 -16.45 2.04 -6.69
CA LEU A 11 -15.87 1.02 -5.84
C LEU A 11 -15.27 1.62 -4.55
N VAL A 12 -14.52 2.71 -4.67
CA VAL A 12 -13.95 3.42 -3.52
C VAL A 12 -15.04 3.89 -2.57
N ARG A 13 -16.11 4.52 -3.10
CA ARG A 13 -17.24 4.97 -2.28
C ARG A 13 -17.91 3.80 -1.54
N GLN A 14 -18.14 2.68 -2.24
CA GLN A 14 -18.74 1.49 -1.62
C GLN A 14 -17.84 0.91 -0.53
N VAL A 15 -16.54 0.77 -0.78
CA VAL A 15 -15.59 0.20 0.17
C VAL A 15 -15.42 1.09 1.41
N ARG A 16 -15.47 2.41 1.27
CA ARG A 16 -15.47 3.33 2.43
C ARG A 16 -16.65 3.07 3.38
N GLN A 17 -17.82 2.73 2.82
CA GLN A 17 -19.01 2.45 3.61
C GLN A 17 -19.05 1.02 4.15
N SER A 18 -18.77 0.02 3.30
CA SER A 18 -18.87 -1.39 3.67
C SER A 18 -17.67 -1.89 4.49
N ARG A 19 -16.52 -1.23 4.37
CA ARG A 19 -15.21 -1.66 4.91
C ARG A 19 -14.74 -3.02 4.35
N GLU A 20 -15.28 -3.45 3.23
CA GLU A 20 -14.83 -4.64 2.50
C GLU A 20 -13.59 -4.33 1.67
N TYR A 21 -12.47 -4.06 2.35
CA TYR A 21 -11.23 -3.56 1.74
C TYR A 21 -10.66 -4.49 0.67
N HIS A 22 -10.91 -5.80 0.78
CA HIS A 22 -10.48 -6.78 -0.21
C HIS A 22 -11.01 -6.47 -1.62
N ARG A 23 -12.20 -5.88 -1.73
CA ARG A 23 -12.77 -5.50 -3.04
C ARG A 23 -11.90 -4.48 -3.78
N LEU A 24 -11.28 -3.56 -3.03
CA LEU A 24 -10.39 -2.56 -3.61
C LEU A 24 -9.04 -3.17 -4.01
N THR A 25 -8.45 -4.01 -3.17
CA THR A 25 -7.19 -4.68 -3.47
C THR A 25 -7.34 -5.69 -4.61
N ASP A 26 -8.47 -6.40 -4.67
CA ASP A 26 -8.76 -7.35 -5.75
C ASP A 26 -8.99 -6.68 -7.11
N ALA A 27 -9.44 -5.43 -7.11
CA ALA A 27 -9.62 -4.66 -8.35
C ALA A 27 -8.31 -4.24 -9.01
N ILE A 28 -7.19 -4.27 -8.29
CA ILE A 28 -5.88 -3.87 -8.80
C ILE A 28 -5.05 -5.14 -9.06
N PRO A 29 -4.78 -5.51 -10.33
CA PRO A 29 -4.10 -6.77 -10.65
C PRO A 29 -2.72 -6.91 -9.99
N TYR A 30 -1.98 -5.82 -9.88
CA TYR A 30 -0.64 -5.84 -9.30
C TYR A 30 -0.64 -6.11 -7.79
N THR A 31 -1.58 -5.57 -7.04
CA THR A 31 -1.72 -5.87 -5.60
C THR A 31 -2.01 -7.34 -5.35
N ARG A 32 -2.83 -7.96 -6.22
CA ARG A 32 -3.08 -9.41 -6.17
C ARG A 32 -1.80 -10.22 -6.45
N PHE A 33 -1.05 -9.83 -7.47
CA PHE A 33 0.20 -10.50 -7.83
C PHE A 33 1.24 -10.44 -6.70
N VAL A 34 1.39 -9.30 -6.06
CA VAL A 34 2.33 -9.12 -4.93
C VAL A 34 1.77 -9.66 -3.61
N GLY A 35 0.47 -9.91 -3.53
CA GLY A 35 -0.18 -10.42 -2.32
C GLY A 35 -0.48 -9.36 -1.27
N ILE A 36 -0.71 -8.11 -1.69
CA ILE A 36 -1.01 -6.98 -0.81
C ILE A 36 -2.52 -6.94 -0.52
N GLY A 37 -2.87 -6.91 0.76
CA GLY A 37 -4.22 -6.71 1.25
C GLY A 37 -4.30 -5.59 2.27
N VAL A 38 -5.50 -5.04 2.46
CA VAL A 38 -5.80 -4.07 3.53
C VAL A 38 -6.52 -4.79 4.65
N GLU A 39 -6.03 -4.64 5.86
CA GLU A 39 -6.59 -5.24 7.07
C GLU A 39 -6.89 -4.16 8.11
N ASN A 40 -7.92 -4.39 8.91
CA ASN A 40 -8.19 -3.58 10.10
C ASN A 40 -7.84 -4.42 11.33
N LEU A 41 -6.78 -4.04 12.01
CA LEU A 41 -6.32 -4.68 13.24
C LEU A 41 -6.47 -3.72 14.41
N ALA A 42 -7.31 -4.06 15.37
CA ALA A 42 -7.58 -3.25 16.56
C ALA A 42 -8.00 -1.79 16.24
N GLY A 43 -8.78 -1.60 15.18
CA GLY A 43 -9.25 -0.28 14.74
C GLY A 43 -8.25 0.50 13.88
N GLU A 44 -7.09 -0.05 13.63
CA GLU A 44 -6.06 0.55 12.78
C GLU A 44 -6.02 -0.13 11.41
N MET A 45 -6.02 0.68 10.34
CA MET A 45 -5.88 0.19 8.98
C MET A 45 -4.42 -0.06 8.66
N LEU A 46 -4.09 -1.27 8.28
CA LEU A 46 -2.77 -1.73 7.89
C LEU A 46 -2.81 -2.36 6.51
N CYS A 47 -1.69 -2.32 5.79
CA CYS A 47 -1.47 -3.20 4.65
C CYS A 47 -0.62 -4.39 5.06
N ARG A 48 -0.93 -5.55 4.48
CA ARG A 48 -0.17 -6.78 4.66
C ARG A 48 0.20 -7.34 3.30
N MET A 49 1.47 -7.58 3.10
CA MET A 49 2.00 -8.33 1.96
C MET A 49 2.24 -9.77 2.43
N ARG A 50 1.44 -10.70 1.92
CA ARG A 50 1.61 -12.12 2.22
C ARG A 50 2.84 -12.65 1.51
N TYR A 51 3.66 -13.37 2.25
CA TYR A 51 4.84 -13.99 1.68
C TYR A 51 4.48 -14.99 0.58
N ALA A 52 5.24 -14.92 -0.49
CA ALA A 52 5.27 -15.92 -1.55
C ALA A 52 6.68 -16.02 -2.13
N PRO A 53 7.10 -17.21 -2.65
CA PRO A 53 8.47 -17.42 -3.14
C PRO A 53 8.91 -16.44 -4.24
N HIS A 54 7.99 -15.98 -5.08
CA HIS A 54 8.29 -15.03 -6.16
C HIS A 54 8.62 -13.61 -5.69
N LEU A 55 8.46 -13.30 -4.39
CA LEU A 55 8.83 -12.01 -3.80
C LEU A 55 10.31 -11.95 -3.37
N ILE A 56 11.00 -13.08 -3.40
CA ILE A 56 12.40 -13.17 -3.03
C ILE A 56 13.28 -12.56 -4.12
N GLY A 57 14.14 -11.63 -3.74
CA GLY A 57 15.14 -11.03 -4.63
C GLY A 57 16.53 -11.62 -4.48
N ASN A 58 16.86 -12.09 -3.29
CA ASN A 58 18.12 -12.76 -3.00
C ASN A 58 17.84 -14.14 -2.41
N SER A 59 18.05 -15.19 -3.22
CA SER A 59 17.78 -16.58 -2.82
C SER A 59 18.76 -17.15 -1.82
N ILE A 60 19.94 -16.58 -1.70
CA ILE A 60 20.99 -17.06 -0.78
C ILE A 60 20.69 -16.67 0.66
N LEU A 61 20.20 -15.44 0.90
CA LEU A 61 19.95 -14.93 2.24
C LEU A 61 18.75 -15.55 2.98
N PRO A 62 17.63 -16.07 2.46
CA PRO A 62 16.73 -15.50 1.46
C PRO A 62 16.14 -14.17 1.91
N ALA A 63 16.15 -13.19 1.04
CA ALA A 63 15.63 -11.84 1.34
C ALA A 63 14.61 -11.39 0.30
N LEU A 64 13.59 -10.67 0.76
CA LEU A 64 12.59 -10.03 -0.10
C LEU A 64 13.27 -9.05 -1.07
N HIS A 65 12.79 -9.01 -2.31
CA HIS A 65 13.23 -8.03 -3.29
C HIS A 65 12.79 -6.63 -2.85
N GLY A 66 13.73 -5.66 -2.87
CA GLY A 66 13.43 -4.27 -2.47
C GLY A 66 12.29 -3.63 -3.27
N GLY A 67 12.12 -4.02 -4.53
CA GLY A 67 10.99 -3.58 -5.36
C GLY A 67 9.63 -4.02 -4.81
N THR A 68 9.52 -5.19 -4.19
CA THR A 68 8.27 -5.65 -3.56
C THR A 68 7.96 -4.86 -2.29
N LEU A 69 8.97 -4.50 -1.51
CA LEU A 69 8.82 -3.59 -0.37
C LEU A 69 8.41 -2.20 -0.83
N GLY A 70 9.00 -1.68 -1.89
CA GLY A 70 8.59 -0.42 -2.52
C GLY A 70 7.13 -0.45 -2.96
N ALA A 71 6.68 -1.55 -3.58
CA ALA A 71 5.30 -1.75 -3.97
C ALA A 71 4.34 -1.77 -2.77
N LEU A 72 4.72 -2.40 -1.66
CA LEU A 72 3.95 -2.40 -0.42
C LEU A 72 3.82 -0.98 0.15
N LEU A 73 4.92 -0.25 0.22
CA LEU A 73 4.95 1.12 0.74
C LEU A 73 4.09 2.07 -0.11
N GLU A 74 4.22 2.02 -1.44
CA GLU A 74 3.43 2.84 -2.36
C GLU A 74 1.94 2.48 -2.29
N SER A 75 1.59 1.20 -2.33
CA SER A 75 0.20 0.73 -2.23
C SER A 75 -0.43 1.15 -0.91
N SER A 76 0.31 1.06 0.19
CA SER A 76 -0.18 1.48 1.51
C SER A 76 -0.52 2.96 1.54
N ALA A 77 0.32 3.80 0.94
CA ALA A 77 0.05 5.24 0.81
C ALA A 77 -1.18 5.52 -0.05
N ILE A 78 -1.32 4.84 -1.18
CA ILE A 78 -2.47 4.98 -2.08
C ILE A 78 -3.76 4.58 -1.37
N PHE A 79 -3.79 3.44 -0.69
CA PHE A 79 -4.99 2.99 0.04
C PHE A 79 -5.34 3.92 1.21
N GLU A 80 -4.36 4.45 1.93
CA GLU A 80 -4.62 5.45 2.98
C GLU A 80 -5.28 6.70 2.39
N LEU A 81 -4.76 7.21 1.28
CA LEU A 81 -5.34 8.37 0.59
C LEU A 81 -6.76 8.07 0.08
N LEU A 82 -6.96 6.93 -0.60
CA LEU A 82 -8.27 6.55 -1.12
C LEU A 82 -9.32 6.34 -0.03
N LEU A 83 -8.94 5.81 1.12
CA LEU A 83 -9.88 5.42 2.18
C LEU A 83 -10.10 6.52 3.23
N LYS A 84 -9.17 7.46 3.35
CA LYS A 84 -9.19 8.51 4.40
C LYS A 84 -9.41 9.93 3.88
N THR A 85 -9.40 10.12 2.56
CA THR A 85 -9.63 11.43 1.95
C THR A 85 -10.81 11.38 0.99
N ASP A 86 -11.22 12.54 0.47
CA ASP A 86 -12.35 12.62 -0.48
C ASP A 86 -11.94 12.34 -1.93
N THR A 87 -10.68 11.95 -2.18
CA THR A 87 -10.24 11.64 -3.54
C THR A 87 -10.98 10.41 -4.08
N GLU A 88 -11.49 10.51 -5.29
CA GLU A 88 -12.17 9.42 -6.00
C GLU A 88 -11.31 8.83 -7.11
N ARG A 89 -10.16 9.42 -7.37
CA ARG A 89 -9.19 8.93 -8.37
C ARG A 89 -8.00 8.31 -7.68
N VAL A 90 -7.39 7.32 -8.31
CA VAL A 90 -6.13 6.75 -7.81
C VAL A 90 -5.09 7.86 -7.75
N PRO A 91 -4.55 8.17 -6.58
CA PRO A 91 -3.46 9.13 -6.46
C PRO A 91 -2.26 8.70 -7.30
N LYS A 92 -1.65 9.65 -7.99
CA LYS A 92 -0.44 9.39 -8.79
C LYS A 92 0.79 9.76 -7.98
N VAL A 93 1.75 8.84 -7.85
CA VAL A 93 3.01 9.15 -7.21
C VAL A 93 3.81 10.13 -8.08
N ILE A 94 4.23 11.25 -7.48
CA ILE A 94 5.10 12.24 -8.12
C ILE A 94 6.56 11.91 -7.81
N SER A 95 6.83 11.64 -6.54
CA SER A 95 8.15 11.26 -6.07
C SER A 95 8.03 10.37 -4.84
N THR A 96 8.98 9.47 -4.68
CA THR A 96 9.11 8.65 -3.49
C THR A 96 10.57 8.41 -3.17
N THR A 97 10.90 8.49 -1.90
CA THR A 97 12.20 8.08 -1.36
C THR A 97 11.97 6.90 -0.44
N VAL A 98 12.68 5.82 -0.67
CA VAL A 98 12.60 4.60 0.12
C VAL A 98 13.92 4.38 0.84
N ASP A 99 13.84 4.17 2.15
CA ASP A 99 14.97 3.78 2.97
C ASP A 99 14.85 2.29 3.31
N PHE A 100 15.80 1.49 2.87
CA PHE A 100 15.90 0.07 3.21
C PHE A 100 16.77 -0.07 4.47
N LEU A 101 16.12 -0.29 5.61
CA LEU A 101 16.76 -0.24 6.92
C LEU A 101 17.32 -1.60 7.37
N ARG A 102 16.66 -2.68 6.97
CA ARG A 102 17.00 -4.07 7.30
C ARG A 102 16.55 -5.00 6.18
N SER A 103 17.21 -6.15 6.06
CA SER A 103 16.76 -7.21 5.15
C SER A 103 15.37 -7.72 5.55
N GLY A 104 14.46 -7.77 4.58
CA GLY A 104 13.17 -8.43 4.74
C GLY A 104 13.34 -9.95 4.63
N LYS A 105 12.88 -10.67 5.65
CA LYS A 105 12.90 -12.14 5.66
C LYS A 105 11.79 -12.71 4.79
N ALA A 106 11.88 -14.01 4.46
CA ALA A 106 10.87 -14.78 3.74
C ALA A 106 9.62 -15.01 4.62
N GLN A 107 8.90 -13.95 4.94
CA GLN A 107 7.69 -13.94 5.76
C GLN A 107 6.82 -12.74 5.44
N ASP A 108 5.59 -12.73 5.97
CA ASP A 108 4.65 -11.63 5.78
C ASP A 108 5.23 -10.31 6.27
N THR A 109 4.88 -9.24 5.57
CA THR A 109 5.32 -7.87 5.88
C THR A 109 4.11 -6.96 6.02
N PHE A 110 4.11 -6.15 7.05
CA PHE A 110 3.06 -5.18 7.35
C PHE A 110 3.54 -3.77 7.05
N ALA A 111 2.61 -2.89 6.70
CA ALA A 111 2.91 -1.47 6.50
C ALA A 111 1.79 -0.58 7.03
N ARG A 112 2.17 0.57 7.54
CA ARG A 112 1.27 1.62 8.00
C ARG A 112 1.63 2.95 7.34
N ALA A 113 0.65 3.56 6.70
CA ALA A 113 0.77 4.86 6.08
C ALA A 113 0.23 5.97 6.99
N PHE A 114 0.87 7.13 6.92
CA PHE A 114 0.50 8.34 7.65
C PHE A 114 0.50 9.51 6.68
N ILE A 115 -0.67 10.15 6.49
CA ILE A 115 -0.77 11.38 5.72
C ILE A 115 -0.18 12.51 6.58
N THR A 116 0.99 13.01 6.19
CA THR A 116 1.71 14.05 6.95
C THR A 116 1.26 15.45 6.56
N ARG A 117 0.81 15.61 5.32
CA ARG A 117 0.24 16.86 4.81
C ARG A 117 -0.68 16.56 3.64
N GLN A 118 -1.83 17.23 3.62
CA GLN A 118 -2.77 17.14 2.50
C GLN A 118 -3.21 18.54 2.07
N GLY A 119 -2.99 18.83 0.79
CA GLY A 119 -3.57 19.98 0.09
C GLY A 119 -4.69 19.54 -0.84
N ARG A 120 -5.21 20.48 -1.62
CA ARG A 120 -6.24 20.17 -2.63
C ARG A 120 -5.72 19.31 -3.78
N ARG A 121 -4.46 19.48 -4.17
CA ARG A 121 -3.85 18.85 -5.35
C ARG A 121 -2.79 17.82 -5.02
N VAL A 122 -2.12 17.96 -3.91
CA VAL A 122 -0.99 17.10 -3.53
C VAL A 122 -1.11 16.68 -2.06
N ALA A 123 -0.58 15.51 -1.76
CA ALA A 123 -0.45 15.01 -0.41
C ALA A 123 0.94 14.40 -0.19
N ASN A 124 1.48 14.60 1.01
CA ASN A 124 2.67 13.93 1.49
C ASN A 124 2.27 12.77 2.40
N VAL A 125 2.83 11.60 2.16
CA VAL A 125 2.56 10.40 2.93
C VAL A 125 3.87 9.75 3.36
N ARG A 126 3.97 9.42 4.65
CA ARG A 126 5.04 8.60 5.21
C ARG A 126 4.52 7.19 5.44
N VAL A 127 5.32 6.20 5.14
CA VAL A 127 4.97 4.79 5.35
C VAL A 127 6.12 4.08 6.07
N GLU A 128 5.78 3.19 6.98
CA GLU A 128 6.73 2.28 7.64
C GLU A 128 6.29 0.85 7.39
N ALA A 129 7.25 -0.02 7.08
CA ALA A 129 7.03 -1.46 6.91
C ALA A 129 7.86 -2.25 7.91
N TRP A 130 7.25 -3.30 8.49
CA TRP A 130 7.89 -4.16 9.49
C TRP A 130 7.43 -5.61 9.33
N GLN A 131 8.09 -6.52 10.03
CA GLN A 131 7.75 -7.94 10.07
C GLN A 131 7.42 -8.38 11.50
N ASP A 132 8.41 -8.75 12.29
CA ASP A 132 8.18 -9.28 13.63
C ASP A 132 7.90 -8.19 14.69
N ASP A 133 8.54 -7.03 14.54
CA ASP A 133 8.53 -5.96 15.54
C ASP A 133 8.32 -4.61 14.84
N ARG A 134 7.18 -3.98 15.11
CA ARG A 134 6.81 -2.68 14.55
C ARG A 134 7.78 -1.56 14.93
N THR A 135 8.44 -1.66 16.08
CA THR A 135 9.43 -0.66 16.52
C THR A 135 10.75 -0.77 15.78
N ARG A 136 10.91 -1.83 14.98
CA ARG A 136 12.10 -2.09 14.15
C ARG A 136 11.71 -2.23 12.68
N PRO A 137 11.32 -1.13 12.01
CA PRO A 137 10.91 -1.20 10.61
C PRO A 137 12.06 -1.71 9.73
N ILE A 138 11.70 -2.47 8.70
CA ILE A 138 12.66 -2.97 7.70
C ILE A 138 12.81 -2.00 6.54
N ALA A 139 11.79 -1.18 6.28
CA ALA A 139 11.81 -0.13 5.27
C ALA A 139 10.87 1.00 5.67
N SER A 140 11.15 2.19 5.15
CA SER A 140 10.27 3.34 5.27
C SER A 140 10.26 4.14 3.96
N SER A 141 9.23 4.95 3.76
CA SER A 141 9.17 5.84 2.62
C SER A 141 8.57 7.19 2.97
N HIS A 142 8.97 8.17 2.17
CA HIS A 142 8.32 9.47 2.07
C HIS A 142 7.93 9.69 0.62
N ALA A 143 6.66 9.96 0.37
CA ALA A 143 6.16 10.09 -0.98
C ALA A 143 5.25 11.32 -1.14
N LEU A 144 5.30 11.91 -2.32
CA LEU A 144 4.43 12.99 -2.75
C LEU A 144 3.48 12.45 -3.82
N PHE A 145 2.20 12.65 -3.62
CA PHE A 145 1.14 12.19 -4.51
C PHE A 145 0.36 13.36 -5.12
N LEU A 146 0.02 13.24 -6.40
CA LEU A 146 -0.97 14.06 -7.06
C LEU A 146 -2.36 13.46 -6.82
N LEU A 147 -3.27 14.26 -6.25
CA LEU A 147 -4.64 13.83 -5.93
C LEU A 147 -5.63 14.18 -7.04
N SER A 148 -5.39 15.28 -7.74
CA SER A 148 -6.23 15.75 -8.84
C SER A 148 -5.37 16.38 -9.92
N GLU A 149 -5.78 16.19 -11.18
CA GLU A 149 -5.18 16.93 -12.28
C GLU A 149 -5.60 18.42 -12.24
N PRO A 150 -4.76 19.32 -12.79
CA PRO A 150 -5.09 20.74 -12.84
C PRO A 150 -6.33 21.03 -13.66
#